data_50110fe5fcbd5bc696d0df0a16fbdeef
#
_entry.id   50110fe5fcbd5bc696d0df0a16fbdeef
#
_cell.length_a   1.000
_cell.length_b   1.000
_cell.length_c   1.000
_cell.angle_alpha   90.00
_cell.angle_beta   90.00
_cell.angle_gamma   90.00
#
_symmetry.space_group_name_H-M   'P 1'
#
loop_
_entity.id
_entity.type
_entity.pdbx_description
1 polymer ?
#
loop_
_entity_poly.entity_id
_entity_poly.type
_entity_poly.pdbx_seq_one_letter_code
_entity_poly.pdbx_strand_id
1 'polypeptide(L)'
;HNLSISGGTQKVTYNASFGYSSNHGTQKGDDMTQFTSRLNVSTQFTKSLSITFNLSGSFNDKKGYGPGVSPENYATRTSRAIPAFDENGEYVFYKQYYGYQLNRTGQLEYGYNILNEMENSYSKNNSKNFNVSVNADWSITDWLKYQFVGSIAYSMNNSESFAGEKTSYIEKNYRGYAYGSETSGSAKFKAALLPFGGELATNATSNTSYNMQHKLVFSKTINEIHRINAMAGMEIRSEDNKNNTNTVWGYVPERGEILVSPTHPTEVTPVGGTVPISWGALDKLYQGGWKNTTITNNYVSFFATFAYSLKDRYV
;
A
#
# COMPACT_ATOMS: atom_id res chain seq x y z
N HIS A 1 -11.02 -19.61 -4.86
CA HIS A 1 -10.77 -20.71 -5.81
C HIS A 1 -9.27 -20.93 -5.94
N ASN A 2 -8.86 -22.21 -5.88
CA ASN A 2 -7.46 -22.58 -6.04
C ASN A 2 -7.34 -23.73 -7.04
N LEU A 3 -6.35 -23.65 -7.91
CA LEU A 3 -5.96 -24.70 -8.84
C LEU A 3 -4.49 -25.01 -8.60
N SER A 4 -4.14 -26.28 -8.43
CA SER A 4 -2.76 -26.72 -8.34
C SER A 4 -2.51 -27.94 -9.23
N ILE A 5 -1.33 -27.94 -9.84
CA ILE A 5 -0.84 -29.02 -10.70
C ILE A 5 0.55 -29.35 -10.21
N SER A 6 0.80 -30.62 -9.92
CA SER A 6 2.12 -31.11 -9.56
C SER A 6 2.43 -32.39 -10.30
N GLY A 7 3.70 -32.59 -10.59
CA GLY A 7 4.15 -33.79 -11.30
C GLY A 7 5.68 -33.84 -11.31
N GLY A 8 6.19 -34.87 -11.97
CA GLY A 8 7.61 -34.97 -12.16
C GLY A 8 8.09 -36.37 -12.47
N THR A 9 9.39 -36.49 -12.56
CA THR A 9 10.16 -37.72 -12.71
C THR A 9 11.15 -37.81 -11.56
N GLN A 10 11.98 -38.85 -11.53
CA GLN A 10 13.07 -38.93 -10.56
C GLN A 10 14.09 -37.77 -10.64
N LYS A 11 14.17 -37.09 -11.78
CA LYS A 11 15.12 -36.00 -12.00
C LYS A 11 14.52 -34.61 -11.92
N VAL A 12 13.24 -34.46 -12.22
CA VAL A 12 12.57 -33.16 -12.28
C VAL A 12 11.22 -33.28 -11.57
N THR A 13 10.98 -32.37 -10.66
CA THR A 13 9.67 -32.20 -10.02
C THR A 13 9.19 -30.78 -10.23
N TYR A 14 7.89 -30.62 -10.42
CA TYR A 14 7.28 -29.30 -10.52
C TYR A 14 5.98 -29.22 -9.74
N ASN A 15 5.70 -28.02 -9.26
CA ASN A 15 4.43 -27.65 -8.66
C ASN A 15 4.05 -26.27 -9.15
N ALA A 16 2.87 -26.16 -9.72
CA ALA A 16 2.29 -24.87 -10.13
C ALA A 16 0.95 -24.70 -9.42
N SER A 17 0.70 -23.49 -8.89
CA SER A 17 -0.58 -23.19 -8.26
C SER A 17 -1.05 -21.79 -8.66
N PHE A 18 -2.36 -21.65 -8.83
CA PHE A 18 -3.06 -20.39 -9.09
C PHE A 18 -4.18 -20.26 -8.07
N GLY A 19 -4.29 -19.10 -7.48
CA GLY A 19 -5.32 -18.75 -6.52
C GLY A 19 -6.07 -17.49 -6.96
N TYR A 20 -7.38 -17.51 -6.77
CA TYR A 20 -8.25 -16.36 -6.88
C TYR A 20 -9.10 -16.26 -5.62
N SER A 21 -9.11 -15.10 -5.01
CA SER A 21 -9.96 -14.77 -3.86
C SER A 21 -10.66 -13.45 -4.11
N SER A 22 -11.95 -13.40 -3.83
CA SER A 22 -12.75 -12.18 -3.81
C SER A 22 -13.46 -12.12 -2.47
N ASN A 23 -13.21 -11.07 -1.72
CA ASN A 23 -13.78 -10.82 -0.42
C ASN A 23 -14.59 -9.54 -0.47
N HIS A 24 -15.86 -9.61 -0.07
CA HIS A 24 -16.68 -8.46 0.20
C HIS A 24 -16.70 -8.25 1.71
N GLY A 25 -16.35 -7.06 2.15
CA GLY A 25 -16.41 -6.69 3.55
C GLY A 25 -17.85 -6.74 4.10
N THR A 26 -17.98 -6.80 5.41
CA THR A 26 -19.30 -6.71 6.08
C THR A 26 -19.95 -5.35 5.89
N GLN A 27 -19.16 -4.35 5.54
CA GLN A 27 -19.61 -2.99 5.23
C GLN A 27 -19.62 -2.80 3.71
N LYS A 28 -20.69 -2.21 3.19
CA LYS A 28 -20.82 -1.91 1.76
C LYS A 28 -19.68 -1.01 1.28
N GLY A 29 -18.95 -1.45 0.23
CA GLY A 29 -17.88 -0.67 -0.40
C GLY A 29 -16.46 -1.02 0.08
N ASP A 30 -16.29 -2.00 0.98
CA ASP A 30 -15.00 -2.59 1.32
C ASP A 30 -14.85 -3.92 0.56
N ASP A 31 -14.16 -3.88 -0.57
CA ASP A 31 -14.00 -5.02 -1.47
C ASP A 31 -12.51 -5.30 -1.70
N MET A 32 -12.16 -6.58 -1.76
CA MET A 32 -10.81 -7.01 -2.08
C MET A 32 -10.82 -8.18 -3.06
N THR A 33 -10.04 -8.06 -4.12
CA THR A 33 -9.79 -9.13 -5.08
C THR A 33 -8.30 -9.45 -5.10
N GLN A 34 -7.96 -10.72 -5.03
CA GLN A 34 -6.59 -11.19 -5.02
C GLN A 34 -6.37 -12.33 -6.01
N PHE A 35 -5.31 -12.21 -6.81
CA PHE A 35 -4.76 -13.27 -7.64
C PHE A 35 -3.38 -13.67 -7.11
N THR A 36 -3.12 -14.96 -7.03
CA THR A 36 -1.81 -15.48 -6.66
C THR A 36 -1.37 -16.55 -7.65
N SER A 37 -0.08 -16.57 -7.96
CA SER A 37 0.54 -17.63 -8.77
C SER A 37 1.85 -18.07 -8.14
N ARG A 38 2.12 -19.36 -8.19
CA ARG A 38 3.38 -19.95 -7.74
C ARG A 38 3.80 -21.04 -8.70
N LEU A 39 5.09 -21.09 -8.99
CA LEU A 39 5.74 -22.15 -9.74
C LEU A 39 7.01 -22.54 -8.98
N ASN A 40 7.12 -23.81 -8.69
CA ASN A 40 8.34 -24.39 -8.14
C ASN A 40 8.79 -25.52 -9.08
N VAL A 41 10.04 -25.46 -9.51
CA VAL A 41 10.67 -26.50 -10.32
C VAL A 41 11.97 -26.88 -9.68
N SER A 42 12.11 -28.15 -9.31
CA SER A 42 13.36 -28.70 -8.78
C SER A 42 13.90 -29.75 -9.75
N THR A 43 15.17 -29.65 -10.04
CA THR A 43 15.82 -30.60 -10.96
C THR A 43 17.14 -31.12 -10.39
N GLN A 44 17.33 -32.43 -10.48
CA GLN A 44 18.62 -33.08 -10.28
C GLN A 44 19.39 -33.03 -11.61
N PHE A 45 20.10 -31.91 -11.85
CA PHE A 45 20.81 -31.68 -13.10
C PHE A 45 21.92 -32.70 -13.37
N THR A 46 22.68 -33.02 -12.30
CA THR A 46 23.63 -34.13 -12.27
C THR A 46 23.47 -34.89 -10.95
N LYS A 47 24.20 -36.02 -10.74
CA LYS A 47 24.18 -36.72 -9.45
C LYS A 47 24.65 -35.84 -8.29
N SER A 48 25.47 -34.83 -8.57
CA SER A 48 26.06 -33.94 -7.57
C SER A 48 25.46 -32.52 -7.56
N LEU A 49 24.62 -32.13 -8.54
CA LEU A 49 24.08 -30.79 -8.68
C LEU A 49 22.55 -30.84 -8.73
N SER A 50 21.90 -30.21 -7.78
CA SER A 50 20.47 -29.91 -7.79
C SER A 50 20.21 -28.42 -7.91
N ILE A 51 19.20 -28.07 -8.68
CA ILE A 51 18.77 -26.67 -8.89
C ILE A 51 17.26 -26.60 -8.63
N THR A 52 16.86 -25.64 -7.82
CA THR A 52 15.46 -25.31 -7.56
C THR A 52 15.19 -23.89 -8.00
N PHE A 53 14.20 -23.75 -8.86
CA PHE A 53 13.68 -22.49 -9.33
C PHE A 53 12.31 -22.22 -8.70
N ASN A 54 12.13 -21.05 -8.10
CA ASN A 54 10.86 -20.61 -7.55
C ASN A 54 10.45 -19.30 -8.20
N LEU A 55 9.20 -19.26 -8.61
CA LEU A 55 8.54 -18.06 -9.12
C LEU A 55 7.26 -17.87 -8.32
N SER A 56 7.02 -16.69 -7.79
CA SER A 56 5.75 -16.34 -7.18
C SER A 56 5.32 -14.94 -7.59
N GLY A 57 4.03 -14.76 -7.77
CA GLY A 57 3.41 -13.49 -8.06
C GLY A 57 2.10 -13.35 -7.32
N SER A 58 1.79 -12.12 -6.90
CA SER A 58 0.48 -11.77 -6.37
C SER A 58 0.04 -10.41 -6.91
N PHE A 59 -1.24 -10.32 -7.17
CA PHE A 59 -1.92 -9.10 -7.56
C PHE A 59 -3.10 -8.94 -6.61
N ASN A 60 -3.18 -7.78 -5.95
CA ASN A 60 -4.20 -7.48 -4.98
C ASN A 60 -4.81 -6.11 -5.30
N ASP A 61 -6.13 -6.07 -5.44
CA ASP A 61 -6.91 -4.87 -5.68
C ASP A 61 -7.91 -4.70 -4.56
N LYS A 62 -7.78 -3.61 -3.80
CA LYS A 62 -8.64 -3.28 -2.67
C LYS A 62 -9.33 -1.95 -2.92
N LYS A 63 -10.64 -1.91 -2.70
CA LYS A 63 -11.47 -0.71 -2.63
C LYS A 63 -11.88 -0.47 -1.20
N GLY A 64 -12.06 0.79 -0.83
CA GLY A 64 -12.48 1.21 0.50
C GLY A 64 -13.00 2.63 0.48
N TYR A 65 -13.09 3.21 1.64
CA TYR A 65 -13.72 4.52 1.85
C TYR A 65 -12.73 5.66 1.66
N GLY A 66 -13.24 6.79 1.21
CA GLY A 66 -12.48 8.03 1.06
C GLY A 66 -12.18 8.72 2.40
N PRO A 67 -11.47 9.86 2.34
CA PRO A 67 -11.08 10.61 3.53
C PRO A 67 -12.29 11.04 4.37
N GLY A 68 -12.21 10.80 5.67
CA GLY A 68 -13.26 11.20 6.63
C GLY A 68 -14.50 10.29 6.65
N VAL A 69 -14.50 9.20 5.89
CA VAL A 69 -15.62 8.26 5.79
C VAL A 69 -15.35 7.02 6.64
N SER A 70 -16.21 6.76 7.63
CA SER A 70 -16.15 5.59 8.49
C SER A 70 -17.56 5.08 8.80
N PRO A 71 -18.07 4.10 8.04
CA PRO A 71 -19.41 3.55 8.25
C PRO A 71 -19.59 2.92 9.63
N GLU A 72 -18.54 2.31 10.20
CA GLU A 72 -18.58 1.75 11.55
C GLU A 72 -18.80 2.83 12.62
N ASN A 73 -17.98 3.90 12.56
CA ASN A 73 -18.15 5.03 13.49
C ASN A 73 -19.51 5.69 13.33
N TYR A 74 -19.99 5.80 12.11
CA TYR A 74 -21.33 6.32 11.83
C TYR A 74 -22.40 5.45 12.46
N ALA A 75 -22.38 4.14 12.23
CA ALA A 75 -23.37 3.21 12.75
C ALA A 75 -23.42 3.14 14.29
N THR A 76 -22.26 3.35 14.95
CA THR A 76 -22.17 3.28 16.41
C THR A 76 -22.46 4.61 17.11
N ARG A 77 -22.28 5.75 16.43
CA ARG A 77 -22.37 7.09 17.05
C ARG A 77 -23.57 7.93 16.58
N THR A 78 -24.20 7.55 15.48
CA THR A 78 -25.33 8.31 14.93
C THR A 78 -26.65 7.71 15.39
N SER A 79 -27.58 8.58 15.77
CA SER A 79 -28.92 8.15 16.15
C SER A 79 -29.67 7.49 14.97
N ARG A 80 -30.30 6.36 15.22
CA ARG A 80 -31.14 5.66 14.22
C ARG A 80 -32.42 6.44 13.85
N ALA A 81 -32.74 7.48 14.59
CA ALA A 81 -33.87 8.35 14.27
C ALA A 81 -33.58 9.34 13.15
N ILE A 82 -32.33 9.47 12.71
CA ILE A 82 -31.92 10.32 11.60
C ILE A 82 -32.07 9.52 10.32
N PRO A 83 -33.01 9.89 9.41
CA PRO A 83 -33.21 9.20 8.15
C PRO A 83 -32.05 9.52 7.19
N ALA A 84 -31.68 8.56 6.34
CA ALA A 84 -30.69 8.79 5.29
C ALA A 84 -31.27 9.52 4.07
N PHE A 85 -32.61 9.33 3.85
CA PHE A 85 -33.34 9.90 2.76
C PHE A 85 -34.64 10.53 3.28
N ASP A 86 -35.11 11.55 2.60
CA ASP A 86 -36.45 12.12 2.80
C ASP A 86 -37.56 11.33 2.05
N GLU A 87 -38.80 11.82 2.12
CA GLU A 87 -39.95 11.20 1.46
C GLU A 87 -39.85 11.21 -0.08
N ASN A 88 -39.00 12.08 -0.66
CA ASN A 88 -38.74 12.19 -2.09
C ASN A 88 -37.53 11.34 -2.55
N GLY A 89 -36.82 10.70 -1.62
CA GLY A 89 -35.63 9.94 -1.90
C GLY A 89 -34.35 10.77 -1.98
N GLU A 90 -34.40 12.04 -1.55
CA GLU A 90 -33.23 12.92 -1.50
C GLU A 90 -32.44 12.71 -0.20
N TYR A 91 -31.12 12.93 -0.23
CA TYR A 91 -30.28 12.80 0.94
C TYR A 91 -30.61 13.79 2.05
N VAL A 92 -30.85 13.29 3.26
CA VAL A 92 -30.99 14.13 4.46
C VAL A 92 -29.64 14.38 5.09
N PHE A 93 -29.22 15.64 5.08
CA PHE A 93 -27.99 16.06 5.71
C PHE A 93 -28.27 16.53 7.15
N TYR A 94 -27.61 15.94 8.11
CA TYR A 94 -27.67 16.40 9.49
C TYR A 94 -26.44 17.25 9.83
N LYS A 95 -26.65 18.19 10.73
CA LYS A 95 -25.63 19.16 11.10
C LYS A 95 -24.54 18.54 11.95
N GLN A 96 -23.32 18.73 11.57
CA GLN A 96 -22.13 18.48 12.38
C GLN A 96 -21.34 19.77 12.58
N TYR A 97 -20.60 19.83 13.67
CA TYR A 97 -19.78 20.98 14.01
C TYR A 97 -18.30 20.60 13.97
N TYR A 98 -17.51 21.43 13.36
CA TYR A 98 -16.07 21.29 13.30
C TYR A 98 -15.40 22.31 14.24
N GLY A 99 -14.52 21.82 15.08
CA GLY A 99 -13.67 22.63 15.95
C GLY A 99 -13.89 22.36 17.43
N TYR A 100 -12.80 22.29 18.15
CA TYR A 100 -12.74 22.01 19.60
C TYR A 100 -13.20 23.17 20.49
N GLN A 101 -13.71 24.26 19.90
CA GLN A 101 -14.04 25.46 20.65
C GLN A 101 -15.52 25.59 20.86
N LEU A 102 -16.00 24.95 21.91
CA LEU A 102 -17.37 24.97 22.39
C LEU A 102 -17.95 26.38 22.68
N ASN A 103 -17.14 27.44 22.68
CA ASN A 103 -17.53 28.77 23.13
C ASN A 103 -17.08 29.93 22.25
N ARG A 104 -16.75 29.70 20.98
CA ARG A 104 -16.46 30.79 20.03
C ARG A 104 -17.53 30.91 18.98
N THR A 105 -18.08 32.12 18.84
CA THR A 105 -18.83 32.56 17.67
C THR A 105 -18.01 32.27 16.44
N GLY A 106 -18.40 31.24 15.65
CA GLY A 106 -17.69 30.84 14.45
C GLY A 106 -17.39 29.35 14.28
N GLN A 107 -18.12 28.48 14.98
CA GLN A 107 -18.09 27.04 14.63
C GLN A 107 -18.61 26.86 13.21
N LEU A 108 -17.82 26.17 12.37
CA LEU A 108 -18.29 25.73 11.07
C LEU A 108 -19.32 24.62 11.25
N GLU A 109 -20.53 24.90 10.83
CA GLU A 109 -21.60 23.92 10.70
C GLU A 109 -21.54 23.36 9.29
N TYR A 110 -21.46 22.04 9.16
CA TYR A 110 -21.49 21.38 7.87
C TYR A 110 -22.53 20.26 7.86
N GLY A 111 -23.05 19.97 6.67
CA GLY A 111 -23.98 18.87 6.46
C GLY A 111 -23.24 17.55 6.27
N TYR A 112 -23.74 16.49 6.89
CA TYR A 112 -23.17 15.15 6.73
C TYR A 112 -24.26 14.13 6.43
N ASN A 113 -24.01 13.31 5.41
CA ASN A 113 -24.78 12.10 5.13
C ASN A 113 -23.81 11.01 4.68
N ILE A 114 -23.76 9.89 5.40
CA ILE A 114 -22.76 8.83 5.15
C ILE A 114 -22.87 8.24 3.74
N LEU A 115 -24.06 8.13 3.17
CA LEU A 115 -24.27 7.59 1.83
C LEU A 115 -23.74 8.55 0.77
N ASN A 116 -23.99 9.86 0.93
CA ASN A 116 -23.39 10.89 0.08
C ASN A 116 -21.86 10.85 0.14
N GLU A 117 -21.29 10.71 1.34
CA GLU A 117 -19.84 10.62 1.51
C GLU A 117 -19.28 9.39 0.80
N MET A 118 -19.91 8.22 0.95
CA MET A 118 -19.50 6.97 0.30
C MET A 118 -19.62 7.01 -1.22
N GLU A 119 -20.62 7.72 -1.75
CA GLU A 119 -20.84 7.84 -3.19
C GLU A 119 -19.85 8.80 -3.85
N ASN A 120 -19.49 9.88 -3.14
CA ASN A 120 -18.64 10.96 -3.68
C ASN A 120 -17.18 10.86 -3.22
N SER A 121 -16.77 9.74 -2.61
CA SER A 121 -15.37 9.50 -2.22
C SER A 121 -15.00 8.03 -2.32
N TYR A 122 -13.71 7.77 -2.46
CA TYR A 122 -13.20 6.40 -2.45
C TYR A 122 -11.73 6.33 -2.00
N SER A 123 -11.33 5.13 -1.64
CA SER A 123 -9.93 4.73 -1.54
C SER A 123 -9.72 3.47 -2.40
N LYS A 124 -8.63 3.44 -3.15
CA LYS A 124 -8.20 2.27 -3.91
C LYS A 124 -6.76 1.95 -3.56
N ASN A 125 -6.46 0.67 -3.50
CA ASN A 125 -5.10 0.19 -3.29
C ASN A 125 -4.85 -1.00 -4.21
N ASN A 126 -3.86 -0.86 -5.09
CA ASN A 126 -3.43 -1.88 -6.03
C ASN A 126 -2.00 -2.28 -5.71
N SER A 127 -1.80 -3.51 -5.24
CA SER A 127 -0.47 -4.03 -4.96
C SER A 127 -0.11 -5.20 -5.86
N LYS A 128 1.13 -5.19 -6.33
CA LYS A 128 1.73 -6.21 -7.20
C LYS A 128 3.03 -6.66 -6.57
N ASN A 129 3.17 -7.97 -6.39
CA ASN A 129 4.40 -8.54 -5.87
C ASN A 129 4.87 -9.65 -6.82
N PHE A 130 6.15 -9.68 -7.05
CA PHE A 130 6.79 -10.65 -7.91
C PHE A 130 8.11 -11.08 -7.27
N ASN A 131 8.34 -12.37 -7.17
CA ASN A 131 9.56 -12.91 -6.61
C ASN A 131 10.06 -14.07 -7.46
N VAL A 132 11.34 -14.06 -7.78
CA VAL A 132 12.07 -15.14 -8.44
C VAL A 132 13.23 -15.53 -7.55
N SER A 133 13.42 -16.82 -7.32
CA SER A 133 14.62 -17.31 -6.66
C SER A 133 15.14 -18.59 -7.31
N VAL A 134 16.46 -18.71 -7.28
CA VAL A 134 17.22 -19.87 -7.75
C VAL A 134 18.09 -20.35 -6.59
N ASN A 135 17.92 -21.61 -6.24
CA ASN A 135 18.78 -22.30 -5.28
C ASN A 135 19.55 -23.37 -6.02
N ALA A 136 20.87 -23.42 -5.84
CA ALA A 136 21.73 -24.45 -6.40
C ALA A 136 22.56 -25.09 -5.28
N ASP A 137 22.45 -26.41 -5.15
CA ASP A 137 23.21 -27.22 -4.23
C ASP A 137 24.16 -28.13 -5.03
N TRP A 138 25.44 -27.92 -4.89
CA TRP A 138 26.47 -28.67 -5.58
C TRP A 138 27.37 -29.41 -4.60
N SER A 139 27.28 -30.72 -4.57
CA SER A 139 28.24 -31.61 -3.86
C SER A 139 29.51 -31.76 -4.71
N ILE A 140 30.51 -30.94 -4.44
CA ILE A 140 31.82 -30.94 -5.15
C ILE A 140 32.54 -32.26 -4.86
N THR A 141 32.50 -32.65 -3.56
CA THR A 141 32.94 -33.95 -3.07
C THR A 141 31.99 -34.45 -2.00
N ASP A 142 32.22 -35.62 -1.44
CA ASP A 142 31.39 -36.18 -0.34
C ASP A 142 31.45 -35.33 0.94
N TRP A 143 32.51 -34.54 1.09
CA TRP A 143 32.77 -33.71 2.29
C TRP A 143 32.74 -32.21 2.02
N LEU A 144 32.56 -31.75 0.76
CA LEU A 144 32.53 -30.35 0.39
C LEU A 144 31.29 -30.06 -0.47
N LYS A 145 30.44 -29.14 -0.01
CA LYS A 145 29.27 -28.67 -0.75
C LYS A 145 29.36 -27.17 -0.97
N TYR A 146 28.96 -26.75 -2.14
CA TYR A 146 28.70 -25.36 -2.45
C TYR A 146 27.21 -25.14 -2.58
N GLN A 147 26.72 -24.08 -1.94
CA GLN A 147 25.32 -23.70 -1.99
C GLN A 147 25.23 -22.25 -2.48
N PHE A 148 24.37 -22.04 -3.45
CA PHE A 148 24.05 -20.72 -3.99
C PHE A 148 22.56 -20.46 -3.81
N VAL A 149 22.23 -19.24 -3.34
CA VAL A 149 20.87 -18.71 -3.32
C VAL A 149 20.90 -17.35 -4.00
N GLY A 150 20.15 -17.22 -5.09
CA GLY A 150 19.94 -15.94 -5.77
C GLY A 150 18.46 -15.61 -5.79
N SER A 151 18.08 -14.38 -5.46
CA SER A 151 16.70 -13.93 -5.56
C SER A 151 16.58 -12.50 -6.02
N ILE A 152 15.48 -12.23 -6.73
CA ILE A 152 15.03 -10.90 -7.11
C ILE A 152 13.58 -10.79 -6.67
N ALA A 153 13.27 -9.75 -5.90
CA ALA A 153 11.90 -9.43 -5.56
C ALA A 153 11.56 -8.01 -6.01
N TYR A 154 10.39 -7.88 -6.56
CA TYR A 154 9.79 -6.61 -6.95
C TYR A 154 8.42 -6.48 -6.31
N SER A 155 8.19 -5.37 -5.61
CA SER A 155 6.86 -5.02 -5.12
C SER A 155 6.50 -3.61 -5.56
N MET A 156 5.24 -3.42 -5.90
CA MET A 156 4.65 -2.14 -6.25
C MET A 156 3.33 -1.99 -5.53
N ASN A 157 3.12 -0.83 -4.92
CA ASN A 157 1.88 -0.48 -4.27
C ASN A 157 1.43 0.90 -4.73
N ASN A 158 0.28 0.95 -5.40
CA ASN A 158 -0.35 2.19 -5.83
C ASN A 158 -1.62 2.39 -5.02
N SER A 159 -1.71 3.50 -4.33
CA SER A 159 -2.92 3.89 -3.61
C SER A 159 -3.44 5.23 -4.11
N GLU A 160 -4.76 5.33 -4.16
CA GLU A 160 -5.50 6.54 -4.47
C GLU A 160 -6.49 6.79 -3.36
N SER A 161 -6.65 8.05 -2.97
CA SER A 161 -7.63 8.50 -2.00
C SER A 161 -8.28 9.76 -2.55
N PHE A 162 -9.57 9.70 -2.80
CA PHE A 162 -10.35 10.76 -3.42
C PHE A 162 -11.46 11.23 -2.51
N ALA A 163 -11.61 12.54 -2.38
CA ALA A 163 -12.75 13.21 -1.79
C ALA A 163 -13.33 14.20 -2.82
N GLY A 164 -14.53 13.94 -3.29
CA GLY A 164 -15.20 14.77 -4.31
C GLY A 164 -15.78 16.06 -3.73
N GLU A 165 -16.09 17.00 -4.62
CA GLU A 165 -16.57 18.34 -4.25
C GLU A 165 -17.88 18.35 -3.43
N LYS A 166 -18.67 17.27 -3.48
CA LYS A 166 -19.93 17.15 -2.72
C LYS A 166 -19.73 16.60 -1.31
N THR A 167 -18.50 16.26 -0.92
CA THR A 167 -18.22 15.69 0.40
C THR A 167 -18.11 16.75 1.49
N SER A 168 -18.49 16.38 2.69
CA SER A 168 -18.24 17.17 3.90
C SER A 168 -16.75 17.37 4.17
N TYR A 169 -15.91 16.45 3.69
CA TYR A 169 -14.44 16.59 3.77
C TYR A 169 -13.95 17.84 3.02
N ILE A 170 -14.41 18.06 1.80
CA ILE A 170 -14.04 19.25 1.01
C ILE A 170 -14.69 20.50 1.57
N GLU A 171 -15.95 20.43 2.01
CA GLU A 171 -16.63 21.54 2.67
C GLU A 171 -15.83 22.03 3.87
N LYS A 172 -15.48 21.14 4.76
CA LYS A 172 -14.81 21.41 6.02
C LYS A 172 -13.36 21.90 5.87
N ASN A 173 -12.60 21.29 4.94
CA ASN A 173 -11.17 21.57 4.84
C ASN A 173 -10.81 22.70 3.85
N TYR A 174 -11.67 22.97 2.87
CA TYR A 174 -11.29 23.86 1.75
C TYR A 174 -12.35 24.87 1.37
N ARG A 175 -13.63 24.53 1.41
CA ARG A 175 -14.68 25.36 0.84
C ARG A 175 -15.35 26.29 1.87
N GLY A 176 -15.67 25.75 3.04
CA GLY A 176 -16.25 26.54 4.12
C GLY A 176 -17.77 26.77 4.02
N TYR A 177 -18.46 26.16 3.03
CA TYR A 177 -19.92 26.22 2.85
C TYR A 177 -20.43 24.94 2.16
N ALA A 178 -21.70 24.61 2.29
CA ALA A 178 -22.30 23.43 1.69
C ALA A 178 -22.29 23.52 0.16
N TYR A 179 -22.10 22.37 -0.50
CA TYR A 179 -22.09 22.30 -1.96
C TYR A 179 -23.40 22.87 -2.54
N GLY A 180 -23.26 23.80 -3.49
CA GLY A 180 -24.40 24.44 -4.15
C GLY A 180 -25.11 25.53 -3.34
N SER A 181 -24.70 25.81 -2.09
CA SER A 181 -25.35 26.84 -1.26
C SER A 181 -24.91 28.28 -1.57
N GLU A 182 -23.80 28.45 -2.29
CA GLU A 182 -23.25 29.78 -2.61
C GLU A 182 -23.09 29.95 -4.13
N THR A 183 -23.26 31.16 -4.60
CA THR A 183 -23.08 31.53 -6.01
C THR A 183 -21.67 32.09 -6.24
N SER A 184 -21.18 32.04 -7.49
CA SER A 184 -19.84 32.54 -7.87
C SER A 184 -19.58 34.01 -7.54
N GLY A 185 -20.63 34.79 -7.30
CA GLY A 185 -20.54 36.21 -6.90
C GLY A 185 -20.43 36.43 -5.40
N SER A 186 -20.75 35.45 -4.56
CA SER A 186 -20.77 35.61 -3.11
C SER A 186 -19.37 35.76 -2.50
N ALA A 187 -19.31 36.43 -1.36
CA ALA A 187 -18.04 36.63 -0.63
C ALA A 187 -17.43 35.31 -0.16
N LYS A 188 -18.27 34.36 0.30
CA LYS A 188 -17.81 33.04 0.74
C LYS A 188 -17.24 32.22 -0.42
N PHE A 189 -17.88 32.26 -1.59
CA PHE A 189 -17.39 31.59 -2.78
C PHE A 189 -16.01 32.12 -3.20
N LYS A 190 -15.84 33.44 -3.23
CA LYS A 190 -14.57 34.09 -3.58
C LYS A 190 -13.46 33.85 -2.55
N ALA A 191 -13.83 33.63 -1.29
CA ALA A 191 -12.90 33.33 -0.21
C ALA A 191 -12.53 31.85 -0.09
N ALA A 192 -13.24 30.95 -0.80
CA ALA A 192 -12.99 29.52 -0.73
C ALA A 192 -11.66 29.14 -1.40
N LEU A 193 -10.85 28.31 -0.76
CA LEU A 193 -9.61 27.79 -1.36
C LEU A 193 -9.91 26.85 -2.52
N LEU A 194 -10.96 26.07 -2.41
CA LEU A 194 -11.39 25.10 -3.40
C LEU A 194 -12.90 25.22 -3.65
N PRO A 195 -13.32 26.25 -4.43
CA PRO A 195 -14.74 26.42 -4.73
C PRO A 195 -15.32 25.33 -5.62
N PHE A 196 -14.47 24.68 -6.43
CA PHE A 196 -14.81 23.58 -7.33
C PHE A 196 -13.86 22.41 -7.20
N GLY A 197 -14.37 21.22 -7.53
CA GLY A 197 -13.60 19.97 -7.57
C GLY A 197 -13.24 19.44 -6.19
N GLY A 198 -12.61 18.29 -6.20
CA GLY A 198 -12.20 17.54 -5.02
C GLY A 198 -10.68 17.49 -4.80
N GLU A 199 -10.28 16.70 -3.84
CA GLU A 199 -8.88 16.34 -3.56
C GLU A 199 -8.64 14.89 -4.02
N LEU A 200 -7.60 14.68 -4.83
CA LEU A 200 -7.09 13.36 -5.18
C LEU A 200 -5.66 13.24 -4.67
N ALA A 201 -5.46 12.35 -3.72
CA ALA A 201 -4.13 11.98 -3.22
C ALA A 201 -3.72 10.62 -3.81
N THR A 202 -2.54 10.56 -4.41
CA THR A 202 -1.96 9.33 -4.97
C THR A 202 -0.63 9.02 -4.29
N ASN A 203 -0.36 7.74 -4.10
CA ASN A 203 0.92 7.27 -3.59
C ASN A 203 1.35 6.05 -4.39
N ALA A 204 2.53 6.10 -5.02
CA ALA A 204 3.15 5.01 -5.74
C ALA A 204 4.46 4.64 -5.06
N THR A 205 4.49 3.46 -4.45
CA THR A 205 5.70 2.91 -3.82
C THR A 205 6.16 1.71 -4.62
N SER A 206 7.44 1.66 -4.97
CA SER A 206 8.06 0.47 -5.55
C SER A 206 9.32 0.08 -4.77
N ASN A 207 9.48 -1.21 -4.57
CA ASN A 207 10.67 -1.79 -3.95
C ASN A 207 11.23 -2.86 -4.89
N THR A 208 12.52 -2.76 -5.18
CA THR A 208 13.27 -3.78 -5.91
C THR A 208 14.40 -4.27 -5.01
N SER A 209 14.47 -5.56 -4.78
CA SER A 209 15.54 -6.15 -3.97
C SER A 209 16.22 -7.30 -4.68
N TYR A 210 17.53 -7.36 -4.52
CA TYR A 210 18.40 -8.45 -4.98
C TYR A 210 19.09 -9.05 -3.78
N ASN A 211 19.14 -10.37 -3.74
CA ASN A 211 19.92 -11.11 -2.76
C ASN A 211 20.71 -12.21 -3.47
N MET A 212 22.01 -12.27 -3.18
CA MET A 212 22.89 -13.34 -3.62
C MET A 212 23.68 -13.85 -2.42
N GLN A 213 23.56 -15.14 -2.14
CA GLN A 213 24.26 -15.79 -1.04
C GLN A 213 25.08 -16.96 -1.59
N HIS A 214 26.33 -17.01 -1.21
CA HIS A 214 27.28 -18.07 -1.53
C HIS A 214 27.74 -18.72 -0.23
N LYS A 215 27.67 -20.05 -0.14
CA LYS A 215 28.15 -20.81 1.02
C LYS A 215 29.00 -22.00 0.58
N LEU A 216 30.09 -22.19 1.27
CA LEU A 216 30.87 -23.42 1.24
C LEU A 216 30.65 -24.16 2.57
N VAL A 217 30.21 -25.40 2.49
CA VAL A 217 29.96 -26.26 3.64
C VAL A 217 30.91 -27.44 3.58
N PHE A 218 31.76 -27.53 4.61
CA PHE A 218 32.71 -28.62 4.80
C PHE A 218 32.23 -29.53 5.93
N SER A 219 32.17 -30.83 5.69
CA SER A 219 31.78 -31.80 6.70
C SER A 219 32.58 -33.08 6.46
N LYS A 220 33.53 -33.39 7.33
CA LYS A 220 34.39 -34.57 7.19
C LYS A 220 34.67 -35.21 8.53
N THR A 221 34.58 -36.57 8.55
CA THR A 221 35.05 -37.38 9.67
C THR A 221 36.37 -38.01 9.28
N ILE A 222 37.42 -37.78 10.08
CA ILE A 222 38.80 -38.29 9.88
C ILE A 222 39.05 -39.37 10.92
N ASN A 223 39.54 -40.50 10.47
CA ASN A 223 39.86 -41.66 11.31
C ASN A 223 38.71 -42.09 12.25
N GLU A 224 37.43 -41.88 11.84
CA GLU A 224 36.23 -42.20 12.63
C GLU A 224 36.16 -41.51 14.01
N ILE A 225 37.11 -40.65 14.32
CA ILE A 225 37.28 -40.05 15.65
C ILE A 225 37.08 -38.51 15.60
N HIS A 226 37.58 -37.85 14.54
CA HIS A 226 37.59 -36.41 14.41
C HIS A 226 36.51 -35.97 13.42
N ARG A 227 35.42 -35.37 13.89
CA ARG A 227 34.42 -34.77 13.02
C ARG A 227 34.62 -33.26 12.95
N ILE A 228 34.81 -32.77 11.77
CA ILE A 228 34.97 -31.33 11.48
C ILE A 228 33.79 -30.88 10.64
N ASN A 229 33.04 -29.89 11.10
CA ASN A 229 32.04 -29.19 10.35
C ASN A 229 32.43 -27.70 10.29
N ALA A 230 32.54 -27.18 9.11
CA ALA A 230 32.84 -25.78 8.90
C ALA A 230 31.93 -25.21 7.79
N MET A 231 31.59 -23.97 7.92
CA MET A 231 30.84 -23.25 6.88
C MET A 231 31.42 -21.84 6.77
N ALA A 232 31.61 -21.37 5.55
CA ALA A 232 31.92 -19.99 5.26
C ALA A 232 31.03 -19.50 4.13
N GLY A 233 30.60 -18.26 4.21
CA GLY A 233 29.75 -17.70 3.19
C GLY A 233 29.82 -16.18 3.13
N MET A 234 29.26 -15.67 2.04
CA MET A 234 29.05 -14.24 1.83
C MET A 234 27.64 -14.01 1.30
N GLU A 235 27.09 -12.86 1.62
CA GLU A 235 25.80 -12.40 1.14
C GLU A 235 25.96 -10.97 0.61
N ILE A 236 25.38 -10.74 -0.56
CA ILE A 236 25.24 -9.41 -1.17
C ILE A 236 23.76 -9.13 -1.29
N ARG A 237 23.30 -8.03 -0.72
CA ARG A 237 21.90 -7.58 -0.78
C ARG A 237 21.85 -6.13 -1.21
N SER A 238 20.95 -5.83 -2.12
CA SER A 238 20.61 -4.47 -2.53
C SER A 238 19.10 -4.27 -2.45
N GLU A 239 18.69 -3.14 -1.92
CA GLU A 239 17.28 -2.74 -1.84
C GLU A 239 17.16 -1.32 -2.39
N ASP A 240 16.29 -1.13 -3.38
CA ASP A 240 15.96 0.16 -3.98
C ASP A 240 14.47 0.47 -3.72
N ASN A 241 14.23 1.43 -2.84
CA ASN A 241 12.91 1.89 -2.46
C ASN A 241 12.61 3.24 -3.11
N LYS A 242 11.54 3.31 -3.89
CA LYS A 242 11.05 4.55 -4.50
C LYS A 242 9.65 4.82 -4.01
N ASN A 243 9.44 6.04 -3.55
CA ASN A 243 8.13 6.51 -3.12
C ASN A 243 7.82 7.83 -3.83
N ASN A 244 6.68 7.86 -4.51
CA ASN A 244 6.16 9.04 -5.19
C ASN A 244 4.75 9.31 -4.64
N THR A 245 4.60 10.43 -3.95
CA THR A 245 3.31 10.92 -3.47
C THR A 245 2.93 12.16 -4.24
N ASN A 246 1.67 12.26 -4.61
CA ASN A 246 1.11 13.43 -5.26
C ASN A 246 -0.28 13.72 -4.71
N THR A 247 -0.58 14.99 -4.48
CA THR A 247 -1.93 15.43 -4.15
C THR A 247 -2.30 16.55 -5.11
N VAL A 248 -3.45 16.39 -5.75
CA VAL A 248 -4.00 17.41 -6.66
C VAL A 248 -5.35 17.87 -6.11
N TRP A 249 -5.59 19.16 -6.25
CA TRP A 249 -6.82 19.81 -5.83
C TRP A 249 -7.57 20.37 -7.04
N GLY A 250 -8.89 20.44 -6.92
CA GLY A 250 -9.75 20.83 -8.03
C GLY A 250 -9.99 19.71 -9.03
N TYR A 251 -9.78 18.46 -8.62
CA TYR A 251 -10.00 17.29 -9.46
C TYR A 251 -11.49 17.01 -9.63
N VAL A 252 -11.94 16.88 -10.89
CA VAL A 252 -13.34 16.66 -11.26
C VAL A 252 -13.41 15.46 -12.20
N PRO A 253 -13.61 14.23 -11.68
CA PRO A 253 -13.62 13.01 -12.48
C PRO A 253 -14.75 12.97 -13.50
N GLU A 254 -15.92 13.51 -13.17
CA GLU A 254 -17.10 13.50 -14.05
C GLU A 254 -16.95 14.41 -15.30
N ARG A 255 -15.94 15.28 -15.30
CA ARG A 255 -15.62 16.18 -16.43
C ARG A 255 -14.36 15.76 -17.19
N GLY A 256 -14.07 14.47 -17.23
CA GLY A 256 -12.90 13.93 -17.92
C GLY A 256 -11.61 14.12 -17.14
N GLU A 257 -11.67 14.00 -15.82
CA GLU A 257 -10.51 14.06 -14.91
C GLU A 257 -9.75 15.40 -14.96
N ILE A 258 -10.45 16.47 -15.29
CA ILE A 258 -9.85 17.81 -15.32
C ILE A 258 -9.50 18.33 -13.93
N LEU A 259 -8.53 19.23 -13.89
CA LEU A 259 -8.14 19.98 -12.69
C LEU A 259 -8.62 21.41 -12.83
N VAL A 260 -9.35 21.89 -11.83
CA VAL A 260 -9.65 23.31 -11.65
C VAL A 260 -8.66 23.87 -10.65
N SER A 261 -7.84 24.84 -11.08
CA SER A 261 -6.85 25.43 -10.19
C SER A 261 -7.49 25.97 -8.91
N PRO A 262 -6.97 25.60 -7.72
CA PRO A 262 -7.43 26.22 -6.49
C PRO A 262 -7.06 27.70 -6.46
N THR A 263 -7.81 28.47 -5.70
CA THR A 263 -7.52 29.89 -5.49
C THR A 263 -6.17 30.02 -4.77
N HIS A 264 -5.31 30.92 -5.25
CA HIS A 264 -4.01 31.15 -4.62
C HIS A 264 -4.22 31.71 -3.20
N PRO A 265 -3.57 31.18 -2.16
CA PRO A 265 -3.80 31.59 -0.78
C PRO A 265 -3.60 33.07 -0.48
N THR A 266 -2.72 33.76 -1.24
CA THR A 266 -2.49 35.23 -1.12
C THR A 266 -3.69 36.06 -1.60
N GLU A 267 -4.60 35.46 -2.38
CA GLU A 267 -5.81 36.09 -2.89
C GLU A 267 -7.02 35.83 -1.98
N VAL A 268 -6.88 34.92 -1.03
CA VAL A 268 -7.94 34.57 -0.06
C VAL A 268 -7.86 35.55 1.10
N THR A 269 -8.57 36.66 1.02
CA THR A 269 -8.80 37.52 2.17
C THR A 269 -9.97 36.94 2.97
N PRO A 270 -9.76 36.52 4.23
CA PRO A 270 -10.85 36.03 5.04
C PRO A 270 -11.90 37.12 5.22
N VAL A 271 -13.04 37.01 4.56
CA VAL A 271 -14.15 37.91 4.74
C VAL A 271 -14.85 37.56 6.04
N GLY A 272 -14.76 38.44 7.03
CA GLY A 272 -15.50 38.32 8.29
C GLY A 272 -14.90 37.37 9.34
N GLY A 273 -13.64 37.01 9.25
CA GLY A 273 -12.91 36.31 10.34
C GLY A 273 -13.36 34.86 10.63
N THR A 274 -14.12 34.24 9.74
CA THR A 274 -14.77 32.96 9.95
C THR A 274 -14.64 31.95 8.82
N VAL A 275 -13.59 32.01 8.00
CA VAL A 275 -13.29 30.89 7.11
C VAL A 275 -12.37 29.94 7.87
N PRO A 276 -12.85 28.79 8.32
CA PRO A 276 -12.02 27.80 9.00
C PRO A 276 -11.29 26.99 7.95
N ILE A 277 -10.28 27.59 7.38
CA ILE A 277 -9.30 26.85 6.61
C ILE A 277 -8.39 26.21 7.63
N SER A 278 -8.30 24.89 7.64
CA SER A 278 -7.31 24.22 8.47
C SER A 278 -5.92 24.68 7.99
N TRP A 279 -5.07 25.10 8.91
CA TRP A 279 -3.67 25.46 8.60
C TRP A 279 -2.98 24.33 7.82
N GLY A 280 -3.28 23.08 8.12
CA GLY A 280 -2.75 21.93 7.39
C GLY A 280 -3.19 21.83 5.92
N ALA A 281 -4.36 22.35 5.57
CA ALA A 281 -4.81 22.43 4.18
C ALA A 281 -4.07 23.56 3.42
N LEU A 282 -3.85 24.70 4.06
CA LEU A 282 -3.02 25.77 3.51
C LEU A 282 -1.59 25.30 3.27
N ASP A 283 -0.97 24.65 4.25
CA ASP A 283 0.38 24.11 4.14
C ASP A 283 0.53 23.16 2.96
N LYS A 284 -0.43 22.27 2.74
CA LYS A 284 -0.44 21.35 1.59
C LYS A 284 -0.47 22.11 0.25
N LEU A 285 -1.32 23.12 0.13
CA LEU A 285 -1.43 23.93 -1.07
C LEU A 285 -0.15 24.74 -1.35
N TYR A 286 0.49 25.26 -0.29
CA TYR A 286 1.75 26.03 -0.41
C TYR A 286 2.96 25.16 -0.74
N GLN A 287 3.05 23.97 -0.17
CA GLN A 287 4.22 23.09 -0.35
C GLN A 287 4.19 22.33 -1.69
N GLY A 288 3.08 22.40 -2.41
CA GLY A 288 2.86 21.58 -3.60
C GLY A 288 2.52 20.14 -3.22
N GLY A 289 1.78 19.47 -4.09
CA GLY A 289 1.28 18.14 -3.84
C GLY A 289 2.26 17.01 -4.15
N TRP A 290 3.43 17.29 -4.75
CA TRP A 290 4.33 16.24 -5.25
C TRP A 290 5.58 16.09 -4.40
N LYS A 291 5.86 14.83 -4.05
CA LYS A 291 7.09 14.45 -3.35
C LYS A 291 7.63 13.13 -3.92
N ASN A 292 8.91 13.09 -4.21
CA ASN A 292 9.62 11.89 -4.63
C ASN A 292 10.77 11.59 -3.67
N THR A 293 10.90 10.33 -3.27
CA THR A 293 11.98 9.87 -2.40
C THR A 293 12.52 8.56 -2.95
N THR A 294 13.83 8.47 -3.11
CA THR A 294 14.52 7.23 -3.48
C THR A 294 15.56 6.93 -2.41
N ILE A 295 15.55 5.70 -1.90
CA ILE A 295 16.49 5.20 -0.91
C ILE A 295 17.05 3.89 -1.44
N THR A 296 18.37 3.84 -1.63
CA THR A 296 19.08 2.64 -2.05
C THR A 296 20.00 2.18 -0.91
N ASN A 297 19.85 0.94 -0.49
CA ASN A 297 20.67 0.30 0.53
C ASN A 297 21.41 -0.89 -0.07
N ASN A 298 22.74 -0.93 0.13
CA ASN A 298 23.59 -2.03 -0.32
C ASN A 298 24.31 -2.62 0.89
N TYR A 299 24.29 -3.95 0.98
CA TYR A 299 24.89 -4.69 2.07
C TYR A 299 25.79 -5.79 1.52
N VAL A 300 26.94 -5.98 2.15
CA VAL A 300 27.81 -7.13 1.96
C VAL A 300 28.12 -7.69 3.33
N SER A 301 27.87 -8.98 3.52
CA SER A 301 28.05 -9.67 4.78
C SER A 301 28.89 -10.92 4.57
N PHE A 302 29.77 -11.21 5.53
CA PHE A 302 30.54 -12.45 5.59
C PHE A 302 30.20 -13.17 6.88
N PHE A 303 30.10 -14.47 6.82
CA PHE A 303 29.79 -15.31 7.97
C PHE A 303 30.54 -16.63 7.89
N ALA A 304 30.91 -17.18 9.05
CA ALA A 304 31.56 -18.46 9.16
C ALA A 304 31.16 -19.15 10.46
N THR A 305 31.10 -20.47 10.41
CA THR A 305 30.94 -21.31 11.59
C THR A 305 31.93 -22.44 11.54
N PHE A 306 32.41 -22.87 12.69
CA PHE A 306 33.31 -24.00 12.84
C PHE A 306 32.86 -24.81 14.05
N ALA A 307 32.78 -26.12 13.88
CA ALA A 307 32.54 -27.07 14.95
C ALA A 307 33.45 -28.28 14.79
N TYR A 308 34.05 -28.68 15.89
CA TYR A 308 34.88 -29.86 15.96
C TYR A 308 34.34 -30.79 17.05
N SER A 309 34.22 -32.06 16.74
CA SER A 309 33.82 -33.08 17.70
C SER A 309 34.84 -34.22 17.75
N LEU A 310 35.21 -34.60 18.96
CA LEU A 310 36.11 -35.73 19.22
C LEU A 310 35.30 -36.92 19.72
N LYS A 311 35.34 -38.06 19.01
CA LYS A 311 34.60 -39.28 19.32
C LYS A 311 33.10 -39.07 19.58
N ASP A 312 32.51 -38.08 18.96
CA ASP A 312 31.12 -37.64 19.16
C ASP A 312 30.71 -37.32 20.63
N ARG A 313 31.73 -37.08 21.50
CA ARG A 313 31.51 -36.81 22.94
C ARG A 313 31.81 -35.40 23.36
N TYR A 314 32.62 -34.65 22.60
CA TYR A 314 33.01 -33.29 22.92
C TYR A 314 32.83 -32.43 21.66
N VAL A 315 32.12 -31.31 21.80
CA VAL A 315 31.87 -30.33 20.73
C VAL A 315 32.47 -28.99 21.16
#